data_fc0d31be4c708e4c841c55ada068da6d
#
_entry.id   fc0d31be4c708e4c841c55ada068da6d
#
_cell.length_a   1.000
_cell.length_b   1.000
_cell.length_c   1.000
_cell.angle_alpha   90.00
_cell.angle_beta   90.00
_cell.angle_gamma   90.00
#
_symmetry.space_group_name_H-M   'P 1'
#
loop_
_entity.id
_entity.type
_entity.pdbx_description
1 polymer ?
#
loop_
_entity_poly.entity_id
_entity_poly.type
_entity_poly.pdbx_seq_one_letter_code
_entity_poly.pdbx_strand_id
1 'polypeptide(L)'
;MVQASSEADAAVIRRNNVTISGGDSAQVVMFAHGFGCDQAMWGKLLPYFVDKYRLVLFDHVGAGHSDISAYDWDKYGSLAGYASDLLEICAALELEDVILVGHSVSTMIAVIAAVQDPDRFSHLVLLAPSPRHTDDPYDGYVGGFSREDIEGLLASLDSNYFAWAAAVAPMVMGNPQEPELAEDLRLSFCRTDPTIARHFAGVTFFSDTRPELKKTRTSCLILQCSNDRLAPPEVGAYLHKNLEHSTLVQLQATGHCPHVSAPEETARAILDYLNVHL
;
A
#
# COMPACT_ATOMS: atom_id res chain seq x y z
N MET A 1 -11.43 -22.37 1.26
CA MET A 1 -10.91 -22.16 2.63
C MET A 1 -9.39 -22.17 2.53
N VAL A 2 -8.72 -21.19 3.12
CA VAL A 2 -7.24 -21.17 3.19
C VAL A 2 -6.81 -22.36 4.05
N GLN A 3 -6.00 -23.26 3.49
CA GLN A 3 -5.51 -24.43 4.20
C GLN A 3 -4.16 -24.06 4.84
N ALA A 4 -4.13 -23.96 6.16
CA ALA A 4 -2.91 -23.69 6.92
C ALA A 4 -2.20 -25.01 7.25
N SER A 5 -0.87 -25.01 7.18
CA SER A 5 -0.05 -26.20 7.49
C SER A 5 0.11 -26.44 9.00
N SER A 6 -0.06 -25.39 9.82
CA SER A 6 0.04 -25.45 11.28
C SER A 6 -0.97 -24.52 11.97
N GLU A 7 -1.12 -24.67 13.29
CA GLU A 7 -1.95 -23.76 14.10
C GLU A 7 -1.36 -22.33 14.13
N ALA A 8 -0.06 -22.20 14.08
CA ALA A 8 0.63 -20.90 13.99
C ALA A 8 0.30 -20.19 12.67
N ASP A 9 0.34 -20.92 11.54
CA ASP A 9 -0.03 -20.37 10.23
C ASP A 9 -1.50 -19.96 10.20
N ALA A 10 -2.39 -20.80 10.77
CA ALA A 10 -3.79 -20.45 10.91
C ALA A 10 -4.01 -19.17 11.74
N ALA A 11 -3.18 -18.93 12.76
CA ALA A 11 -3.25 -17.71 13.56
C ALA A 11 -2.85 -16.48 12.74
N VAL A 12 -1.78 -16.54 11.94
CA VAL A 12 -1.36 -15.45 11.03
C VAL A 12 -2.46 -15.13 10.02
N ILE A 13 -3.04 -16.15 9.39
CA ILE A 13 -4.12 -16.02 8.40
C ILE A 13 -5.34 -15.32 9.04
N ARG A 14 -5.74 -15.71 10.24
CA ARG A 14 -6.87 -15.08 10.95
C ARG A 14 -6.53 -13.65 11.39
N ARG A 15 -5.33 -13.44 11.97
CA ARG A 15 -4.88 -12.13 12.44
C ARG A 15 -4.99 -11.07 11.35
N ASN A 16 -4.56 -11.40 10.15
CA ASN A 16 -4.55 -10.49 9.01
C ASN A 16 -5.77 -10.64 8.08
N ASN A 17 -6.81 -11.37 8.48
CA ASN A 17 -8.01 -11.59 7.65
C ASN A 17 -7.64 -11.96 6.20
N VAL A 18 -6.74 -12.92 6.02
CA VAL A 18 -6.24 -13.29 4.69
C VAL A 18 -7.32 -13.96 3.86
N THR A 19 -7.51 -13.51 2.64
CA THR A 19 -8.40 -14.11 1.64
C THR A 19 -7.63 -14.51 0.40
N ILE A 20 -8.04 -15.66 -0.20
CA ILE A 20 -7.44 -16.17 -1.44
C ILE A 20 -8.55 -16.34 -2.46
N SER A 21 -8.30 -15.90 -3.68
CA SER A 21 -9.20 -16.06 -4.83
C SER A 21 -8.39 -16.29 -6.11
N GLY A 22 -9.09 -16.53 -7.23
CA GLY A 22 -8.45 -16.84 -8.51
C GLY A 22 -8.22 -18.32 -8.72
N GLY A 23 -7.55 -18.66 -9.82
CA GLY A 23 -7.26 -20.02 -10.23
C GLY A 23 -6.12 -20.67 -9.45
N ASP A 24 -5.86 -21.96 -9.74
CA ASP A 24 -4.70 -22.72 -9.21
C ASP A 24 -3.39 -22.36 -9.94
N SER A 25 -3.26 -21.11 -10.43
CA SER A 25 -2.04 -20.61 -11.03
C SER A 25 -0.89 -20.66 -10.04
N ALA A 26 0.27 -21.09 -10.49
CA ALA A 26 1.47 -21.06 -9.66
C ALA A 26 1.89 -19.61 -9.34
N GLN A 27 1.61 -18.64 -10.25
CA GLN A 27 1.99 -17.24 -10.03
C GLN A 27 1.01 -16.53 -9.10
N VAL A 28 1.54 -16.02 -8.00
CA VAL A 28 0.78 -15.32 -6.96
C VAL A 28 0.90 -13.82 -7.13
N VAL A 29 -0.26 -13.11 -7.05
CA VAL A 29 -0.31 -11.66 -6.89
C VAL A 29 -0.89 -11.37 -5.50
N MET A 30 -0.10 -10.72 -4.64
CA MET A 30 -0.51 -10.28 -3.32
C MET A 30 -0.81 -8.78 -3.34
N PHE A 31 -1.92 -8.37 -2.71
CA PHE A 31 -2.37 -6.98 -2.67
C PHE A 31 -2.34 -6.44 -1.24
N ALA A 32 -1.55 -5.37 -1.04
CA ALA A 32 -1.40 -4.68 0.24
C ALA A 32 -2.00 -3.27 0.16
N HIS A 33 -3.07 -3.03 0.92
CA HIS A 33 -3.85 -1.78 0.89
C HIS A 33 -3.14 -0.61 1.57
N GLY A 34 -3.59 0.63 1.28
CA GLY A 34 -3.06 1.86 1.86
C GLY A 34 -3.61 2.18 3.26
N PHE A 35 -3.13 3.28 3.83
CA PHE A 35 -3.61 3.83 5.10
C PHE A 35 -5.12 4.09 5.07
N GLY A 36 -5.80 3.68 6.14
CA GLY A 36 -7.26 3.87 6.30
C GLY A 36 -8.14 3.04 5.37
N CYS A 37 -7.53 2.15 4.58
CA CYS A 37 -8.21 1.22 3.68
C CYS A 37 -8.27 -0.19 4.29
N ASP A 38 -8.90 -1.08 3.57
CA ASP A 38 -8.90 -2.51 3.77
C ASP A 38 -8.84 -3.24 2.41
N GLN A 39 -8.77 -4.55 2.40
CA GLN A 39 -8.66 -5.34 1.16
C GLN A 39 -9.83 -5.13 0.18
N ALA A 40 -11.00 -4.66 0.63
CA ALA A 40 -12.15 -4.42 -0.24
C ALA A 40 -11.89 -3.29 -1.25
N MET A 41 -10.94 -2.38 -0.97
CA MET A 41 -10.54 -1.30 -1.90
C MET A 41 -9.99 -1.82 -3.23
N TRP A 42 -9.54 -3.07 -3.28
CA TRP A 42 -9.06 -3.71 -4.50
C TRP A 42 -10.17 -4.24 -5.42
N GLY A 43 -11.44 -4.24 -4.94
CA GLY A 43 -12.57 -4.89 -5.60
C GLY A 43 -12.75 -4.54 -7.07
N LYS A 44 -12.48 -3.28 -7.48
CA LYS A 44 -12.59 -2.85 -8.88
C LYS A 44 -11.40 -3.32 -9.74
N LEU A 45 -10.25 -3.63 -9.14
CA LEU A 45 -9.04 -4.06 -9.83
C LEU A 45 -8.98 -5.59 -10.01
N LEU A 46 -9.44 -6.36 -9.01
CA LEU A 46 -9.33 -7.83 -8.99
C LEU A 46 -9.88 -8.54 -10.23
N PRO A 47 -11.00 -8.12 -10.86
CA PRO A 47 -11.54 -8.78 -12.06
C PRO A 47 -10.55 -8.89 -13.22
N TYR A 48 -9.56 -8.02 -13.30
CA TYR A 48 -8.54 -8.07 -14.36
C TYR A 48 -7.46 -9.13 -14.12
N PHE A 49 -7.37 -9.67 -12.91
CA PHE A 49 -6.30 -10.59 -12.48
C PHE A 49 -6.81 -12.01 -12.17
N VAL A 50 -8.06 -12.16 -11.73
CA VAL A 50 -8.60 -13.39 -11.12
C VAL A 50 -8.53 -14.62 -12.03
N ASP A 51 -8.61 -14.45 -13.33
CA ASP A 51 -8.55 -15.55 -14.30
C ASP A 51 -7.12 -16.02 -14.62
N LYS A 52 -6.10 -15.20 -14.29
CA LYS A 52 -4.70 -15.45 -14.66
C LYS A 52 -3.80 -15.78 -13.47
N TYR A 53 -4.13 -15.29 -12.29
CA TYR A 53 -3.27 -15.36 -11.12
C TYR A 53 -4.01 -15.93 -9.91
N ARG A 54 -3.25 -16.52 -9.00
CA ARG A 54 -3.71 -16.76 -7.64
C ARG A 54 -3.59 -15.45 -6.87
N LEU A 55 -4.70 -14.95 -6.35
CA LEU A 55 -4.76 -13.66 -5.66
C LEU A 55 -4.76 -13.86 -4.15
N VAL A 56 -3.88 -13.16 -3.45
CA VAL A 56 -3.82 -13.13 -1.99
C VAL A 56 -4.09 -11.69 -1.54
N LEU A 57 -5.11 -11.53 -0.72
CA LEU A 57 -5.47 -10.25 -0.10
C LEU A 57 -5.43 -10.40 1.42
N PHE A 58 -5.15 -9.32 2.10
CA PHE A 58 -5.14 -9.28 3.55
C PHE A 58 -5.44 -7.88 4.07
N ASP A 59 -5.80 -7.79 5.34
CA ASP A 59 -5.91 -6.53 6.05
C ASP A 59 -4.69 -6.34 6.97
N HIS A 60 -4.09 -5.16 6.95
CA HIS A 60 -3.11 -4.80 7.95
C HIS A 60 -3.74 -4.87 9.34
N VAL A 61 -2.99 -5.35 10.33
CA VAL A 61 -3.51 -5.40 11.71
C VAL A 61 -3.89 -4.00 12.16
N GLY A 62 -5.12 -3.87 12.67
CA GLY A 62 -5.75 -2.59 13.00
C GLY A 62 -6.63 -2.01 11.90
N ALA A 63 -6.74 -2.66 10.73
CA ALA A 63 -7.60 -2.25 9.62
C ALA A 63 -8.58 -3.37 9.24
N GLY A 64 -9.67 -3.00 8.57
CA GLY A 64 -10.63 -3.92 8.00
C GLY A 64 -11.22 -4.91 9.00
N HIS A 65 -11.10 -6.20 8.67
CA HIS A 65 -11.53 -7.32 9.52
C HIS A 65 -10.35 -8.08 10.16
N SER A 66 -9.17 -7.44 10.22
CA SER A 66 -8.03 -7.99 10.97
C SER A 66 -8.35 -8.13 12.46
N ASP A 67 -7.62 -8.98 13.15
CA ASP A 67 -7.76 -9.11 14.60
C ASP A 67 -7.16 -7.89 15.31
N ILE A 68 -8.03 -6.95 15.70
CA ILE A 68 -7.64 -5.70 16.39
C ILE A 68 -6.97 -5.98 17.73
N SER A 69 -7.27 -7.12 18.38
CA SER A 69 -6.65 -7.47 19.68
C SER A 69 -5.17 -7.84 19.54
N ALA A 70 -4.72 -8.13 18.32
CA ALA A 70 -3.33 -8.38 17.98
C ALA A 70 -2.52 -7.10 17.70
N TYR A 71 -3.12 -5.91 17.84
CA TYR A 71 -2.42 -4.65 17.61
C TYR A 71 -1.40 -4.38 18.71
N ASP A 72 -0.13 -4.47 18.35
CA ASP A 72 1.01 -4.22 19.22
C ASP A 72 1.62 -2.85 18.90
N TRP A 73 1.54 -1.92 19.85
CA TRP A 73 1.99 -0.53 19.67
C TRP A 73 3.49 -0.41 19.40
N ASP A 74 4.29 -1.30 19.95
CA ASP A 74 5.74 -1.31 19.74
C ASP A 74 6.08 -1.92 18.37
N LYS A 75 5.47 -3.06 18.00
CA LYS A 75 5.63 -3.70 16.67
C LYS A 75 5.24 -2.75 15.56
N TYR A 76 4.06 -2.12 15.67
CA TYR A 76 3.52 -1.22 14.65
C TYR A 76 3.94 0.24 14.82
N GLY A 77 4.91 0.52 15.69
CA GLY A 77 5.59 1.81 15.83
C GLY A 77 6.50 2.17 14.63
N SER A 78 6.62 1.27 13.65
CA SER A 78 7.34 1.50 12.40
C SER A 78 6.76 0.68 11.25
N LEU A 79 7.06 1.02 9.99
CA LEU A 79 6.64 0.25 8.82
C LEU A 79 7.25 -1.16 8.79
N ALA A 80 8.37 -1.40 9.51
CA ALA A 80 8.99 -2.71 9.60
C ALA A 80 8.09 -3.75 10.29
N GLY A 81 7.25 -3.35 11.25
CA GLY A 81 6.27 -4.25 11.87
C GLY A 81 5.22 -4.76 10.88
N TYR A 82 4.74 -3.89 10.00
CA TYR A 82 3.82 -4.25 8.91
C TYR A 82 4.50 -5.11 7.84
N ALA A 83 5.78 -4.84 7.53
CA ALA A 83 6.57 -5.68 6.63
C ALA A 83 6.79 -7.10 7.20
N SER A 84 7.00 -7.21 8.52
CA SER A 84 7.07 -8.51 9.19
C SER A 84 5.77 -9.31 9.04
N ASP A 85 4.60 -8.68 9.24
CA ASP A 85 3.30 -9.34 9.03
C ASP A 85 3.15 -9.88 7.59
N LEU A 86 3.58 -9.09 6.60
CA LEU A 86 3.54 -9.48 5.20
C LEU A 86 4.40 -10.72 4.94
N LEU A 87 5.62 -10.75 5.47
CA LEU A 87 6.51 -11.92 5.38
C LEU A 87 5.96 -13.13 6.14
N GLU A 88 5.34 -12.92 7.31
CA GLU A 88 4.66 -13.98 8.06
C GLU A 88 3.50 -14.58 7.26
N ILE A 89 2.71 -13.77 6.52
CA ILE A 89 1.67 -14.26 5.61
C ILE A 89 2.28 -15.08 4.48
N CYS A 90 3.37 -14.61 3.86
CA CYS A 90 4.06 -15.38 2.82
C CYS A 90 4.55 -16.73 3.36
N ALA A 91 5.12 -16.76 4.55
CA ALA A 91 5.59 -17.99 5.17
C ALA A 91 4.43 -18.94 5.51
N ALA A 92 3.34 -18.43 6.11
CA ALA A 92 2.17 -19.22 6.48
C ALA A 92 1.42 -19.84 5.28
N LEU A 93 1.57 -19.27 4.10
CA LEU A 93 0.99 -19.75 2.85
C LEU A 93 2.02 -20.44 1.93
N GLU A 94 3.26 -20.59 2.38
CA GLU A 94 4.38 -21.18 1.61
C GLU A 94 4.55 -20.51 0.24
N LEU A 95 4.43 -19.16 0.19
CA LEU A 95 4.52 -18.39 -1.05
C LEU A 95 5.97 -18.08 -1.40
N GLU A 96 6.31 -18.24 -2.66
CA GLU A 96 7.58 -17.86 -3.28
C GLU A 96 7.30 -17.11 -4.60
N ASP A 97 8.27 -16.38 -5.12
CA ASP A 97 8.18 -15.63 -6.37
C ASP A 97 6.95 -14.70 -6.45
N VAL A 98 6.57 -14.09 -5.32
CA VAL A 98 5.35 -13.30 -5.20
C VAL A 98 5.47 -11.98 -5.97
N ILE A 99 4.45 -11.65 -6.76
CA ILE A 99 4.23 -10.29 -7.27
C ILE A 99 3.47 -9.53 -6.18
N LEU A 100 4.12 -8.54 -5.57
CA LEU A 100 3.51 -7.75 -4.50
C LEU A 100 3.06 -6.39 -5.01
N VAL A 101 1.74 -6.16 -4.98
CA VAL A 101 1.11 -4.89 -5.34
C VAL A 101 0.82 -4.12 -4.06
N GLY A 102 1.58 -3.08 -3.79
CA GLY A 102 1.35 -2.17 -2.66
C GLY A 102 0.74 -0.85 -3.12
N HIS A 103 -0.18 -0.31 -2.33
CA HIS A 103 -0.75 1.01 -2.52
C HIS A 103 -0.28 1.96 -1.43
N SER A 104 0.16 3.17 -1.82
CA SER A 104 0.51 4.24 -0.86
C SER A 104 1.56 3.77 0.16
N VAL A 105 1.30 3.84 1.47
CA VAL A 105 2.20 3.36 2.54
C VAL A 105 2.68 1.93 2.32
N SER A 106 1.82 1.06 1.77
CA SER A 106 2.18 -0.34 1.51
C SER A 106 3.22 -0.52 0.42
N THR A 107 3.49 0.49 -0.38
CA THR A 107 4.62 0.49 -1.32
C THR A 107 5.95 0.45 -0.58
N MET A 108 6.06 1.20 0.51
CA MET A 108 7.28 1.22 1.33
C MET A 108 7.35 0.04 2.29
N ILE A 109 6.21 -0.47 2.76
CA ILE A 109 6.14 -1.76 3.47
C ILE A 109 6.68 -2.88 2.57
N ALA A 110 6.29 -2.90 1.28
CA ALA A 110 6.77 -3.85 0.29
C ALA A 110 8.28 -3.73 0.05
N VAL A 111 8.80 -2.51 -0.08
CA VAL A 111 10.25 -2.26 -0.21
C VAL A 111 11.01 -2.79 1.02
N ILE A 112 10.54 -2.51 2.24
CA ILE A 112 11.15 -3.01 3.47
C ILE A 112 11.12 -4.54 3.52
N ALA A 113 9.99 -5.16 3.18
CA ALA A 113 9.86 -6.62 3.14
C ALA A 113 10.82 -7.25 2.12
N ALA A 114 10.95 -6.67 0.93
CA ALA A 114 11.87 -7.15 -0.11
C ALA A 114 13.35 -6.96 0.25
N VAL A 115 13.69 -5.98 1.09
CA VAL A 115 15.05 -5.84 1.63
C VAL A 115 15.33 -6.90 2.70
N GLN A 116 14.31 -7.28 3.50
CA GLN A 116 14.43 -8.29 4.55
C GLN A 116 14.50 -9.73 4.00
N ASP A 117 13.72 -10.02 2.94
CA ASP A 117 13.69 -11.33 2.26
C ASP A 117 13.73 -11.09 0.73
N PRO A 118 14.93 -10.91 0.14
CA PRO A 118 15.08 -10.51 -1.26
C PRO A 118 14.59 -11.54 -2.27
N ASP A 119 14.56 -12.81 -1.91
CA ASP A 119 14.20 -13.92 -2.81
C ASP A 119 12.69 -14.23 -2.77
N ARG A 120 11.94 -13.59 -1.86
CA ARG A 120 10.50 -13.81 -1.67
C ARG A 120 9.65 -13.24 -2.80
N PHE A 121 10.09 -12.11 -3.36
CA PHE A 121 9.29 -11.34 -4.32
C PHE A 121 9.98 -11.29 -5.69
N SER A 122 9.26 -11.74 -6.72
CA SER A 122 9.73 -11.60 -8.12
C SER A 122 9.61 -10.13 -8.58
N HIS A 123 8.50 -9.46 -8.21
CA HIS A 123 8.24 -8.08 -8.62
C HIS A 123 7.52 -7.30 -7.51
N LEU A 124 7.83 -6.01 -7.40
CA LEU A 124 7.06 -5.03 -6.63
C LEU A 124 6.32 -4.10 -7.58
N VAL A 125 5.02 -3.94 -7.36
CA VAL A 125 4.21 -2.90 -8.01
C VAL A 125 3.92 -1.82 -6.97
N LEU A 126 4.52 -0.65 -7.16
CA LEU A 126 4.46 0.48 -6.26
C LEU A 126 3.44 1.49 -6.79
N LEU A 127 2.20 1.42 -6.29
CA LEU A 127 1.08 2.23 -6.75
C LEU A 127 0.96 3.49 -5.89
N ALA A 128 1.12 4.67 -6.49
CA ALA A 128 1.15 5.98 -5.82
C ALA A 128 2.12 6.01 -4.62
N PRO A 129 3.41 5.67 -4.83
CA PRO A 129 4.38 5.49 -3.75
C PRO A 129 4.91 6.82 -3.22
N SER A 130 5.29 6.83 -1.93
CA SER A 130 6.11 7.91 -1.35
C SER A 130 7.08 7.34 -0.31
N PRO A 131 8.41 7.49 -0.47
CA PRO A 131 9.40 7.01 0.49
C PRO A 131 9.52 7.94 1.70
N ARG A 132 9.06 9.17 1.58
CA ARG A 132 8.98 10.19 2.62
C ARG A 132 8.02 11.29 2.17
N HIS A 133 7.10 11.67 3.03
CA HIS A 133 6.12 12.71 2.71
C HIS A 133 6.64 14.13 2.96
N THR A 134 7.59 14.29 3.89
CA THR A 134 8.13 15.62 4.20
C THR A 134 9.29 15.99 3.28
N ASP A 135 9.33 17.25 2.87
CA ASP A 135 10.45 17.81 2.16
C ASP A 135 11.75 17.71 2.97
N ASP A 136 12.86 17.59 2.29
CA ASP A 136 14.19 17.63 2.91
C ASP A 136 15.05 18.69 2.22
N PRO A 137 15.15 19.89 2.82
CA PRO A 137 15.91 20.98 2.22
C PRO A 137 17.42 20.74 2.21
N TYR A 138 17.92 19.77 3.00
CA TYR A 138 19.35 19.49 3.07
C TYR A 138 19.88 18.70 1.86
N ASP A 139 19.04 17.83 1.28
CA ASP A 139 19.40 17.04 0.09
C ASP A 139 18.54 17.39 -1.14
N GLY A 140 17.61 18.35 -0.99
CA GLY A 140 16.73 18.82 -2.07
C GLY A 140 15.60 17.85 -2.40
N TYR A 141 15.26 16.91 -1.51
CA TYR A 141 14.14 16.00 -1.71
C TYR A 141 12.80 16.72 -1.53
N VAL A 142 11.89 16.51 -2.48
CA VAL A 142 10.53 17.02 -2.46
C VAL A 142 9.56 15.88 -2.14
N GLY A 143 9.00 15.89 -0.94
CA GLY A 143 7.95 14.95 -0.50
C GLY A 143 6.54 15.53 -0.65
N GLY A 144 6.47 16.88 -0.77
CA GLY A 144 5.23 17.62 -1.00
C GLY A 144 4.61 18.27 0.25
N PHE A 145 5.17 17.99 1.44
CA PHE A 145 4.68 18.56 2.71
C PHE A 145 5.83 19.13 3.54
N SER A 146 5.56 20.22 4.25
CA SER A 146 6.40 20.61 5.36
C SER A 146 6.12 19.72 6.59
N ARG A 147 7.00 19.78 7.58
CA ARG A 147 6.75 19.08 8.85
C ARG A 147 5.51 19.63 9.55
N GLU A 148 5.32 20.94 9.50
CA GLU A 148 4.17 21.63 10.07
C GLU A 148 2.85 21.19 9.42
N ASP A 149 2.84 20.95 8.10
CA ASP A 149 1.66 20.44 7.40
C ASP A 149 1.24 19.07 7.94
N ILE A 150 2.21 18.16 8.12
CA ILE A 150 1.94 16.83 8.69
C ILE A 150 1.49 16.91 10.14
N GLU A 151 2.14 17.75 10.97
CA GLU A 151 1.73 17.96 12.36
C GLU A 151 0.30 18.52 12.44
N GLY A 152 -0.05 19.46 11.56
CA GLY A 152 -1.41 20.00 11.43
C GLY A 152 -2.43 18.97 10.99
N LEU A 153 -2.07 18.11 10.02
CA LEU A 153 -2.91 17.00 9.56
C LEU A 153 -3.22 16.03 10.72
N LEU A 154 -2.20 15.65 11.49
CA LEU A 154 -2.36 14.75 12.63
C LEU A 154 -3.13 15.38 13.79
N ALA A 155 -2.92 16.66 14.07
CA ALA A 155 -3.70 17.39 15.08
C ALA A 155 -5.19 17.51 14.70
N SER A 156 -5.49 17.68 13.41
CA SER A 156 -6.86 17.67 12.89
C SER A 156 -7.52 16.30 13.07
N LEU A 157 -6.79 15.21 12.81
CA LEU A 157 -7.25 13.85 13.02
C LEU A 157 -7.54 13.58 14.51
N ASP A 158 -6.66 14.02 15.42
CA ASP A 158 -6.86 13.91 16.88
C ASP A 158 -8.09 14.68 17.37
N SER A 159 -8.32 15.86 16.80
CA SER A 159 -9.43 16.73 17.21
C SER A 159 -10.80 16.15 16.88
N ASN A 160 -10.98 15.64 15.65
CA ASN A 160 -12.23 15.02 15.21
C ASN A 160 -11.99 14.12 14.01
N TYR A 161 -11.82 12.83 14.27
CA TYR A 161 -11.52 11.83 13.25
C TYR A 161 -12.53 11.78 12.09
N PHE A 162 -13.82 11.85 12.40
CA PHE A 162 -14.88 11.78 11.38
C PHE A 162 -14.94 13.04 10.51
N ALA A 163 -14.72 14.20 11.09
CA ALA A 163 -14.63 15.46 10.35
C ALA A 163 -13.37 15.49 9.49
N TRP A 164 -12.25 14.98 10.02
CA TRP A 164 -11.01 14.79 9.27
C TRP A 164 -11.23 13.87 8.07
N ALA A 165 -11.83 12.68 8.25
CA ALA A 165 -12.11 11.74 7.18
C ALA A 165 -12.98 12.37 6.08
N ALA A 166 -13.99 13.17 6.44
CA ALA A 166 -14.86 13.87 5.51
C ALA A 166 -14.12 14.95 4.68
N ALA A 167 -13.13 15.60 5.28
CA ALA A 167 -12.33 16.63 4.59
C ALA A 167 -11.22 16.02 3.72
N VAL A 168 -10.58 14.95 4.21
CA VAL A 168 -9.38 14.37 3.57
C VAL A 168 -9.74 13.42 2.44
N ALA A 169 -10.80 12.62 2.55
CA ALA A 169 -11.16 11.65 1.53
C ALA A 169 -11.38 12.26 0.12
N PRO A 170 -12.10 13.38 -0.06
CA PRO A 170 -12.21 14.04 -1.36
C PRO A 170 -10.88 14.57 -1.90
N MET A 171 -10.01 15.08 -1.02
CA MET A 171 -8.69 15.57 -1.41
C MET A 171 -7.79 14.42 -1.92
N VAL A 172 -7.80 13.30 -1.22
CA VAL A 172 -7.03 12.09 -1.55
C VAL A 172 -7.56 11.45 -2.83
N MET A 173 -8.88 11.30 -2.95
CA MET A 173 -9.51 10.70 -4.14
C MET A 173 -9.31 11.55 -5.39
N GLY A 174 -9.42 12.89 -5.29
CA GLY A 174 -9.07 13.82 -6.37
C GLY A 174 -9.94 13.77 -7.61
N ASN A 175 -11.14 13.17 -7.54
CA ASN A 175 -12.08 13.00 -8.67
C ASN A 175 -13.43 13.65 -8.33
N PRO A 176 -13.54 15.00 -8.39
CA PRO A 176 -14.74 15.73 -7.93
C PRO A 176 -15.99 15.47 -8.77
N GLN A 177 -15.86 14.91 -9.97
CA GLN A 177 -16.97 14.53 -10.84
C GLN A 177 -17.63 13.22 -10.41
N GLU A 178 -16.95 12.40 -9.61
CA GLU A 178 -17.39 11.11 -9.08
C GLU A 178 -17.32 11.12 -7.54
N PRO A 179 -18.20 11.91 -6.88
CA PRO A 179 -18.13 12.12 -5.42
C PRO A 179 -18.36 10.84 -4.60
N GLU A 180 -19.00 9.83 -5.17
CA GLU A 180 -19.19 8.52 -4.57
C GLU A 180 -17.87 7.81 -4.27
N LEU A 181 -16.83 8.02 -5.09
CA LEU A 181 -15.50 7.44 -4.83
C LEU A 181 -14.88 8.00 -3.54
N ALA A 182 -15.06 9.30 -3.32
CA ALA A 182 -14.61 9.95 -2.09
C ALA A 182 -15.42 9.49 -0.88
N GLU A 183 -16.72 9.24 -1.05
CA GLU A 183 -17.58 8.71 0.01
C GLU A 183 -17.19 7.29 0.39
N ASP A 184 -16.88 6.42 -0.57
CA ASP A 184 -16.38 5.05 -0.33
C ASP A 184 -15.08 5.09 0.51
N LEU A 185 -14.15 5.98 0.15
CA LEU A 185 -12.90 6.17 0.91
C LEU A 185 -13.16 6.73 2.32
N ARG A 186 -14.07 7.70 2.45
CA ARG A 186 -14.46 8.25 3.75
C ARG A 186 -15.05 7.18 4.65
N LEU A 187 -15.93 6.32 4.12
CA LEU A 187 -16.51 5.20 4.86
C LEU A 187 -15.44 4.19 5.26
N SER A 188 -14.43 3.96 4.42
CA SER A 188 -13.29 3.12 4.75
C SER A 188 -12.50 3.69 5.94
N PHE A 189 -12.14 4.97 5.91
CA PHE A 189 -11.50 5.63 7.06
C PHE A 189 -12.32 5.44 8.34
N CYS A 190 -13.63 5.71 8.30
CA CYS A 190 -14.51 5.64 9.46
C CYS A 190 -14.67 4.23 10.06
N ARG A 191 -14.24 3.17 9.39
CA ARG A 191 -14.24 1.81 9.95
C ARG A 191 -13.02 1.49 10.82
N THR A 192 -11.94 2.26 10.69
CA THR A 192 -10.72 2.08 11.48
C THR A 192 -10.89 2.68 12.88
N ASP A 193 -10.37 2.00 13.92
CA ASP A 193 -10.29 2.57 15.25
C ASP A 193 -9.49 3.89 15.23
N PRO A 194 -10.06 5.01 15.76
CA PRO A 194 -9.40 6.31 15.67
C PRO A 194 -8.02 6.37 16.32
N THR A 195 -7.78 5.60 17.39
CA THR A 195 -6.50 5.59 18.10
C THR A 195 -5.42 4.87 17.27
N ILE A 196 -5.81 3.75 16.66
CA ILE A 196 -4.94 3.01 15.74
C ILE A 196 -4.68 3.84 14.48
N ALA A 197 -5.73 4.45 13.92
CA ALA A 197 -5.60 5.33 12.75
C ALA A 197 -4.61 6.47 13.02
N ARG A 198 -4.69 7.10 14.21
CA ARG A 198 -3.77 8.16 14.63
C ARG A 198 -2.32 7.66 14.71
N HIS A 199 -2.12 6.51 15.33
CA HIS A 199 -0.79 5.91 15.44
C HIS A 199 -0.22 5.57 14.07
N PHE A 200 -0.96 4.84 13.25
CA PHE A 200 -0.52 4.47 11.91
C PHE A 200 -0.30 5.67 10.99
N ALA A 201 -1.13 6.74 11.12
CA ALA A 201 -0.90 7.99 10.40
C ALA A 201 0.45 8.61 10.78
N GLY A 202 0.77 8.67 12.08
CA GLY A 202 2.07 9.15 12.55
C GLY A 202 3.23 8.35 11.98
N VAL A 203 3.13 7.02 12.02
CA VAL A 203 4.14 6.11 11.44
C VAL A 203 4.26 6.31 9.93
N THR A 204 3.15 6.44 9.21
CA THR A 204 3.13 6.64 7.76
C THR A 204 3.77 7.95 7.35
N PHE A 205 3.27 9.07 7.89
CA PHE A 205 3.64 10.40 7.40
C PHE A 205 5.02 10.88 7.89
N PHE A 206 5.54 10.32 8.99
CA PHE A 206 6.89 10.61 9.47
C PHE A 206 7.94 9.56 9.09
N SER A 207 7.55 8.51 8.36
CA SER A 207 8.51 7.52 7.87
C SER A 207 9.50 8.14 6.88
N ASP A 208 10.73 7.62 6.87
CA ASP A 208 11.72 7.86 5.84
C ASP A 208 12.34 6.53 5.41
N THR A 209 11.90 6.03 4.28
CA THR A 209 12.36 4.75 3.71
C THR A 209 13.33 4.92 2.56
N ARG A 210 13.81 6.14 2.31
CA ARG A 210 14.82 6.43 1.27
C ARG A 210 16.10 5.60 1.41
N PRO A 211 16.59 5.30 2.65
CA PRO A 211 17.77 4.43 2.83
C PRO A 211 17.58 3.00 2.33
N GLU A 212 16.34 2.50 2.25
CA GLU A 212 16.02 1.14 1.81
C GLU A 212 16.02 0.99 0.28
N LEU A 213 15.80 2.08 -0.46
CA LEU A 213 15.66 2.05 -1.92
C LEU A 213 16.89 1.44 -2.60
N LYS A 214 18.09 1.85 -2.20
CA LYS A 214 19.36 1.34 -2.77
C LYS A 214 19.70 -0.09 -2.38
N LYS A 215 19.01 -0.65 -1.38
CA LYS A 215 19.18 -2.04 -0.94
C LYS A 215 18.22 -2.98 -1.68
N THR A 216 17.17 -2.43 -2.28
CA THR A 216 16.15 -3.20 -3.01
C THR A 216 16.73 -3.75 -4.31
N ARG A 217 16.71 -5.07 -4.47
CA ARG A 217 17.19 -5.80 -5.66
C ARG A 217 16.06 -6.28 -6.56
N THR A 218 14.86 -6.38 -6.00
CA THR A 218 13.65 -6.82 -6.68
C THR A 218 13.25 -5.82 -7.76
N SER A 219 12.83 -6.32 -8.92
CA SER A 219 12.32 -5.49 -10.01
C SER A 219 11.04 -4.75 -9.60
N CYS A 220 10.97 -3.44 -9.87
CA CYS A 220 9.90 -2.56 -9.42
C CYS A 220 9.17 -1.89 -10.59
N LEU A 221 7.84 -1.93 -10.57
CA LEU A 221 7.01 -1.04 -11.37
C LEU A 221 6.53 0.11 -10.49
N ILE A 222 6.84 1.34 -10.85
CA ILE A 222 6.37 2.55 -10.19
C ILE A 222 5.21 3.11 -11.00
N LEU A 223 4.02 3.20 -10.42
CA LEU A 223 2.83 3.78 -11.02
C LEU A 223 2.54 5.13 -10.37
N GLN A 224 2.85 6.20 -11.09
CA GLN A 224 2.67 7.58 -10.66
C GLN A 224 1.39 8.16 -11.24
N CYS A 225 0.50 8.68 -10.40
CA CYS A 225 -0.68 9.41 -10.86
C CYS A 225 -0.34 10.80 -11.40
N SER A 226 -1.14 11.31 -12.35
CA SER A 226 -0.88 12.58 -13.02
C SER A 226 -1.06 13.80 -12.11
N ASN A 227 -1.95 13.71 -11.12
CA ASN A 227 -2.21 14.77 -10.13
C ASN A 227 -2.53 14.14 -8.78
N ASP A 228 -1.49 13.80 -8.03
CA ASP A 228 -1.57 13.20 -6.70
C ASP A 228 -1.04 14.19 -5.66
N ARG A 229 -1.89 14.58 -4.70
CA ARG A 229 -1.50 15.53 -3.66
C ARG A 229 -0.65 14.91 -2.55
N LEU A 230 -0.66 13.59 -2.41
CA LEU A 230 0.14 12.88 -1.40
C LEU A 230 1.49 12.40 -1.93
N ALA A 231 1.60 12.22 -3.25
CA ALA A 231 2.83 11.78 -3.92
C ALA A 231 3.00 12.57 -5.23
N PRO A 232 3.61 13.77 -5.17
CA PRO A 232 3.84 14.60 -6.36
C PRO A 232 4.81 13.91 -7.36
N PRO A 233 4.84 14.33 -8.64
CA PRO A 233 5.64 13.67 -9.69
C PRO A 233 7.14 13.59 -9.36
N GLU A 234 7.67 14.53 -8.59
CA GLU A 234 9.06 14.54 -8.11
C GLU A 234 9.39 13.29 -7.29
N VAL A 235 8.42 12.76 -6.54
CA VAL A 235 8.57 11.55 -5.73
C VAL A 235 8.75 10.33 -6.62
N GLY A 236 7.93 10.16 -7.67
CA GLY A 236 8.09 9.06 -8.63
C GLY A 236 9.43 9.10 -9.35
N ALA A 237 9.87 10.29 -9.77
CA ALA A 237 11.18 10.49 -10.38
C ALA A 237 12.34 10.16 -9.41
N TYR A 238 12.21 10.57 -8.14
CA TYR A 238 13.19 10.24 -7.10
C TYR A 238 13.29 8.73 -6.88
N LEU A 239 12.15 8.04 -6.77
CA LEU A 239 12.10 6.58 -6.62
C LEU A 239 12.78 5.89 -7.80
N HIS A 240 12.43 6.25 -9.03
CA HIS A 240 13.01 5.68 -10.23
C HIS A 240 14.53 5.88 -10.31
N LYS A 241 15.02 7.02 -9.86
CA LYS A 241 16.47 7.30 -9.80
C LYS A 241 17.20 6.44 -8.76
N ASN A 242 16.52 6.03 -7.67
CA ASN A 242 17.15 5.36 -6.52
C ASN A 242 16.83 3.86 -6.41
N LEU A 243 15.90 3.34 -7.20
CA LEU A 243 15.61 1.92 -7.37
C LEU A 243 16.26 1.44 -8.68
N GLU A 244 17.33 0.68 -8.58
CA GLU A 244 18.18 0.28 -9.71
C GLU A 244 17.40 -0.49 -10.79
N HIS A 245 16.48 -1.38 -10.37
CA HIS A 245 15.68 -2.20 -11.27
C HIS A 245 14.24 -1.73 -11.30
N SER A 246 13.99 -0.50 -11.75
CA SER A 246 12.65 0.06 -11.78
C SER A 246 12.21 0.55 -13.15
N THR A 247 10.91 0.45 -13.40
CA THR A 247 10.21 1.07 -14.52
C THR A 247 9.23 2.07 -13.96
N LEU A 248 9.26 3.32 -14.44
CA LEU A 248 8.31 4.37 -14.07
C LEU A 248 7.26 4.54 -15.17
N VAL A 249 6.00 4.40 -14.80
CA VAL A 249 4.85 4.64 -15.67
C VAL A 249 4.00 5.75 -15.09
N GLN A 250 3.80 6.82 -15.89
CA GLN A 250 2.88 7.90 -15.57
C GLN A 250 1.48 7.53 -16.00
N LEU A 251 0.54 7.40 -15.04
CA LEU A 251 -0.87 7.20 -15.32
C LEU A 251 -1.55 8.53 -15.68
N GLN A 252 -2.62 8.47 -16.48
CA GLN A 252 -3.51 9.61 -16.69
C GLN A 252 -4.45 9.83 -15.50
N ALA A 253 -4.70 8.78 -14.73
CA ALA A 253 -5.48 8.82 -13.50
C ALA A 253 -5.04 9.95 -12.58
N THR A 254 -6.01 10.67 -12.01
CA THR A 254 -5.82 11.72 -11.01
C THR A 254 -6.19 11.21 -9.61
N GLY A 255 -5.65 11.87 -8.59
CA GLY A 255 -5.82 11.46 -7.19
C GLY A 255 -4.89 10.32 -6.80
N HIS A 256 -5.02 9.88 -5.56
CA HIS A 256 -4.09 8.95 -4.91
C HIS A 256 -4.50 7.48 -5.03
N CYS A 257 -5.75 7.20 -5.47
CA CYS A 257 -6.33 5.85 -5.48
C CYS A 257 -6.70 5.38 -6.89
N PRO A 258 -5.73 5.23 -7.84
CA PRO A 258 -6.04 4.91 -9.23
C PRO A 258 -6.64 3.52 -9.42
N HIS A 259 -6.41 2.57 -8.51
CA HIS A 259 -7.05 1.25 -8.49
C HIS A 259 -8.57 1.32 -8.24
N VAL A 260 -9.06 2.47 -7.74
CA VAL A 260 -10.48 2.74 -7.50
C VAL A 260 -11.08 3.62 -8.57
N SER A 261 -10.38 4.72 -8.94
CA SER A 261 -10.88 5.74 -9.88
C SER A 261 -10.61 5.40 -11.34
N ALA A 262 -9.54 4.64 -11.65
CA ALA A 262 -9.14 4.24 -13.00
C ALA A 262 -8.64 2.78 -13.04
N PRO A 263 -9.47 1.80 -12.63
CA PRO A 263 -9.03 0.41 -12.46
C PRO A 263 -8.55 -0.23 -13.76
N GLU A 264 -9.16 0.08 -14.90
CA GLU A 264 -8.76 -0.45 -16.19
C GLU A 264 -7.37 0.03 -16.62
N GLU A 265 -7.09 1.33 -16.49
CA GLU A 265 -5.77 1.90 -16.79
C GLU A 265 -4.71 1.31 -15.88
N THR A 266 -5.01 1.23 -14.58
CA THR A 266 -4.12 0.68 -13.56
C THR A 266 -3.82 -0.80 -13.83
N ALA A 267 -4.85 -1.61 -14.10
CA ALA A 267 -4.69 -3.02 -14.42
C ALA A 267 -3.85 -3.22 -15.67
N ARG A 268 -4.14 -2.45 -16.74
CA ARG A 268 -3.41 -2.54 -18.01
C ARG A 268 -1.93 -2.23 -17.79
N ALA A 269 -1.58 -1.15 -17.07
CA ALA A 269 -0.19 -0.80 -16.81
C ALA A 269 0.56 -1.91 -16.04
N ILE A 270 -0.09 -2.55 -15.07
CA ILE A 270 0.48 -3.68 -14.34
C ILE A 270 0.66 -4.90 -15.25
N LEU A 271 -0.39 -5.29 -15.96
CA LEU A 271 -0.37 -6.49 -16.81
C LEU A 271 0.61 -6.35 -17.99
N ASP A 272 0.69 -5.17 -18.61
CA ASP A 272 1.66 -4.92 -19.69
C ASP A 272 3.10 -5.04 -19.18
N TYR A 273 3.38 -4.50 -17.98
CA TYR A 273 4.68 -4.67 -17.35
C TYR A 273 4.99 -6.14 -17.07
N LEU A 274 4.08 -6.88 -16.46
CA LEU A 274 4.27 -8.29 -16.10
C LEU A 274 4.44 -9.17 -17.35
N ASN A 275 3.70 -8.92 -18.44
CA ASN A 275 3.82 -9.66 -19.70
C ASN A 275 5.20 -9.53 -20.37
N VAL A 276 5.96 -8.49 -20.03
CA VAL A 276 7.32 -8.28 -20.58
C VAL A 276 8.40 -8.88 -19.68
N HIS A 277 8.13 -9.02 -18.38
CA HIS A 277 9.14 -9.33 -17.37
C HIS A 277 8.97 -10.72 -16.73
N LEU A 278 7.83 -11.39 -16.93
CA LEU A 278 7.59 -12.81 -16.60
C LEU A 278 7.75 -13.71 -17.81
#